data_306115cb54bdd0e2ca537fdbaac88dad
#
_entry.id   306115cb54bdd0e2ca537fdbaac88dad
#
_cell.length_a   1.000
_cell.length_b   1.000
_cell.length_c   1.000
_cell.angle_alpha   90.00
_cell.angle_beta   90.00
_cell.angle_gamma   90.00
#
_symmetry.space_group_name_H-M   'P 1'
#
loop_
_entity.id
_entity.type
_entity.pdbx_description
1 polymer ?
#
loop_
_entity_poly.entity_id
_entity_poly.type
_entity_poly.pdbx_seq_one_letter_code
_entity_poly.pdbx_strand_id
1 'polypeptide(L)'
;MSSLTAPITLLSAVTATGASKAVQADAGQPAFLQVSGITSATVALQGSLDGTTYATICTALTADGIVTIANAPKYLRANCTVYVSGTITAKILY
;
A
#
# COMPACT_ATOMS: atom_id res chain seq x y z
N MET A 1 -12.54 5.57 12.61
CA MET A 1 -12.94 4.16 12.87
C MET A 1 -12.25 3.28 11.83
N SER A 2 -11.57 2.24 12.27
CA SER A 2 -10.89 1.36 11.32
C SER A 2 -11.89 0.47 10.59
N SER A 3 -11.53 0.06 9.36
CA SER A 3 -12.41 -0.72 8.49
C SER A 3 -11.77 -2.08 8.20
N LEU A 4 -11.56 -2.88 9.24
CA LEU A 4 -10.88 -4.17 9.16
C LEU A 4 -11.78 -5.30 8.64
N THR A 5 -12.90 -4.98 8.03
CA THR A 5 -13.86 -5.97 7.55
C THR A 5 -13.81 -6.18 6.04
N ALA A 6 -13.32 -5.20 5.28
CA ALA A 6 -13.29 -5.31 3.83
C ALA A 6 -12.09 -4.54 3.28
N PRO A 7 -11.30 -5.16 2.39
CA PRO A 7 -10.16 -4.48 1.80
C PRO A 7 -10.58 -3.43 0.78
N ILE A 8 -9.73 -2.41 0.62
CA ILE A 8 -9.86 -1.40 -0.42
C ILE A 8 -8.74 -1.63 -1.43
N THR A 9 -9.09 -1.65 -2.71
CA THR A 9 -8.11 -1.80 -3.78
C THR A 9 -7.44 -0.45 -4.03
N LEU A 10 -6.13 -0.39 -3.82
CA LEU A 10 -5.34 0.81 -4.07
C LEU A 10 -4.76 0.82 -5.48
N LEU A 11 -4.13 -0.30 -5.88
CA LEU A 11 -3.63 -0.48 -7.24
C LEU A 11 -4.43 -1.60 -7.88
N SER A 12 -5.01 -1.34 -9.04
CA SER A 12 -5.85 -2.29 -9.75
C SER A 12 -5.21 -2.66 -11.08
N ALA A 13 -4.56 -3.82 -11.12
CA ALA A 13 -3.95 -4.39 -12.32
C ALA A 13 -3.04 -3.37 -13.04
N VAL A 14 -2.19 -2.66 -12.29
CA VAL A 14 -1.33 -1.63 -12.87
C VAL A 14 -0.14 -2.25 -13.58
N THR A 15 0.32 -1.57 -14.64
CA THR A 15 1.45 -1.99 -15.46
C THR A 15 2.49 -0.88 -15.60
N ALA A 16 2.59 -0.01 -14.60
CA ALA A 16 3.53 1.11 -14.61
C ALA A 16 3.81 1.53 -13.16
N THR A 17 4.87 2.33 -13.00
CA THR A 17 5.14 2.96 -11.71
C THR A 17 4.11 4.03 -11.39
N GLY A 18 3.93 4.31 -10.13
CA GLY A 18 3.05 5.37 -9.67
C GLY A 18 2.43 5.07 -8.32
N ALA A 19 2.00 6.10 -7.64
CA ALA A 19 1.33 5.99 -6.35
C ALA A 19 -0.18 5.85 -6.55
N SER A 20 -0.80 5.08 -5.66
CA SER A 20 -2.25 4.99 -5.59
C SER A 20 -2.85 6.25 -4.97
N LYS A 21 -4.17 6.36 -5.00
CA LYS A 21 -4.86 7.32 -4.13
C LYS A 21 -4.56 6.99 -2.68
N ALA A 22 -4.63 7.98 -1.82
CA ALA A 22 -4.48 7.78 -0.39
C ALA A 22 -5.82 7.39 0.24
N VAL A 23 -5.74 6.57 1.29
CA VAL A 23 -6.88 6.29 2.16
C VAL A 23 -6.61 6.90 3.52
N GLN A 24 -7.65 7.28 4.23
CA GLN A 24 -7.54 7.83 5.57
C GLN A 24 -7.80 6.73 6.58
N ALA A 25 -6.78 6.45 7.40
CA ALA A 25 -6.85 5.43 8.44
C ALA A 25 -7.00 6.06 9.81
N ASP A 26 -7.36 5.24 10.80
CA ASP A 26 -7.33 5.69 12.19
C ASP A 26 -5.90 5.54 12.70
N ALA A 27 -5.27 6.65 13.04
CA ALA A 27 -3.90 6.67 13.53
C ALA A 27 -3.76 5.77 14.77
N GLY A 28 -2.70 4.96 14.79
CA GLY A 28 -2.44 4.04 15.89
C GLY A 28 -3.12 2.67 15.76
N GLN A 29 -3.94 2.45 14.75
CA GLN A 29 -4.58 1.17 14.51
C GLN A 29 -3.76 0.32 13.53
N PRO A 30 -3.89 -1.02 13.56
CA PRO A 30 -3.16 -1.85 12.61
C PRO A 30 -3.67 -1.71 11.20
N ALA A 31 -2.79 -1.93 10.23
CA ALA A 31 -3.15 -1.97 8.83
C ALA A 31 -2.37 -3.09 8.12
N PHE A 32 -2.95 -3.59 7.03
CA PHE A 32 -2.41 -4.71 6.26
C PHE A 32 -2.45 -4.34 4.79
N LEU A 33 -1.35 -4.61 4.08
CA LEU A 33 -1.28 -4.42 2.64
C LEU A 33 -0.99 -5.77 1.98
N GLN A 34 -1.83 -6.16 1.04
CA GLN A 34 -1.61 -7.35 0.22
C GLN A 34 -1.32 -6.93 -1.21
N VAL A 35 -0.23 -7.48 -1.77
CA VAL A 35 0.17 -7.21 -3.15
C VAL A 35 0.22 -8.53 -3.91
N SER A 36 -0.31 -8.53 -5.12
CA SER A 36 -0.30 -9.69 -6.01
C SER A 36 0.03 -9.26 -7.44
N GLY A 37 0.46 -10.22 -8.25
CA GLY A 37 0.76 -9.99 -9.66
C GLY A 37 2.14 -9.42 -9.91
N ILE A 38 3.04 -9.42 -8.94
CA ILE A 38 4.42 -8.96 -9.13
C ILE A 38 5.21 -10.04 -9.87
N THR A 39 5.73 -9.69 -11.04
CA THR A 39 6.74 -10.49 -11.73
C THR A 39 8.11 -9.86 -11.54
N SER A 40 8.25 -8.58 -11.83
CA SER A 40 9.46 -7.80 -11.56
C SER A 40 9.06 -6.36 -11.28
N ALA A 41 8.84 -6.05 -10.01
CA ALA A 41 8.40 -4.73 -9.58
C ALA A 41 8.60 -4.59 -8.07
N THR A 42 8.54 -3.37 -7.59
CA THR A 42 8.64 -3.04 -6.16
C THR A 42 7.45 -2.19 -5.77
N VAL A 43 6.74 -2.60 -4.73
CA VAL A 43 5.60 -1.85 -4.20
C VAL A 43 5.88 -1.51 -2.74
N ALA A 44 5.81 -0.22 -2.43
CA ALA A 44 6.02 0.30 -1.08
C ALA A 44 4.70 0.72 -0.47
N LEU A 45 4.52 0.43 0.82
CA LEU A 45 3.44 1.03 1.61
C LEU A 45 3.96 2.34 2.19
N GLN A 46 3.30 3.42 1.88
CA GLN A 46 3.68 4.76 2.30
C GLN A 46 2.60 5.36 3.18
N GLY A 47 3.05 6.16 4.12
CA GLY A 47 2.16 6.82 5.04
C GLY A 47 2.46 8.30 5.19
N SER A 48 1.49 9.04 5.69
CA SER A 48 1.61 10.48 5.89
C SER A 48 0.74 10.90 7.06
N LEU A 49 1.15 11.98 7.73
CA LEU A 49 0.35 12.60 8.77
C LEU A 49 -0.47 13.78 8.24
N ASP A 50 -0.06 14.37 7.14
CA ASP A 50 -0.69 15.58 6.57
C ASP A 50 -1.37 15.33 5.22
N GLY A 51 -1.20 14.15 4.63
CA GLY A 51 -1.78 13.84 3.32
C GLY A 51 -1.02 14.43 2.15
N THR A 52 0.12 15.05 2.37
CA THR A 52 0.92 15.73 1.34
C THR A 52 2.31 15.11 1.24
N THR A 53 3.01 14.96 2.36
CA THR A 53 4.35 14.40 2.40
C THR A 53 4.28 12.94 2.82
N TYR A 54 4.70 12.04 1.95
CA TYR A 54 4.63 10.60 2.18
C TYR A 54 6.02 10.00 2.33
N ALA A 55 6.11 8.98 3.18
CA ALA A 55 7.32 8.22 3.41
C ALA A 55 7.00 6.73 3.44
N THR A 56 7.96 5.91 3.01
CA THR A 56 7.85 4.46 3.10
C THR A 56 7.94 4.04 4.57
N ILE A 57 6.95 3.29 5.05
CA ILE A 57 6.82 2.99 6.48
C ILE A 57 7.12 1.54 6.83
N CYS A 58 7.39 0.71 5.83
CA CYS A 58 7.80 -0.68 6.06
C CYS A 58 8.62 -1.16 4.86
N THR A 59 9.16 -2.37 4.96
CA THR A 59 9.94 -2.97 3.87
C THR A 59 9.08 -3.09 2.62
N ALA A 60 9.57 -2.57 1.49
CA ALA A 60 8.86 -2.67 0.22
C ALA A 60 8.79 -4.11 -0.25
N LEU A 61 7.69 -4.46 -0.91
CA LEU A 61 7.47 -5.79 -1.47
C LEU A 61 8.04 -5.88 -2.87
N THR A 62 8.87 -6.90 -3.11
CA THR A 62 9.40 -7.22 -4.42
C THR A 62 8.82 -8.51 -4.98
N ALA A 63 7.89 -9.12 -4.25
CA ALA A 63 7.16 -10.32 -4.64
C ALA A 63 5.78 -10.26 -4.00
N ASP A 64 4.89 -11.12 -4.46
CA ASP A 64 3.55 -11.21 -3.89
C ASP A 64 3.63 -11.52 -2.39
N GLY A 65 2.80 -10.85 -1.61
CA GLY A 65 2.80 -11.06 -0.17
C GLY A 65 1.94 -10.06 0.57
N ILE A 66 2.01 -10.14 1.89
CA ILE A 66 1.27 -9.26 2.80
C ILE A 66 2.27 -8.63 3.76
N VAL A 67 2.18 -7.32 3.94
CA VAL A 67 2.88 -6.61 5.00
C VAL A 67 1.88 -6.07 6.01
N THR A 68 2.30 -6.05 7.26
CA THR A 68 1.47 -5.55 8.36
C THR A 68 2.20 -4.43 9.08
N ILE A 69 1.45 -3.42 9.52
CA ILE A 69 1.95 -2.39 10.40
C ILE A 69 1.08 -2.34 11.65
N ALA A 70 1.71 -2.22 12.82
CA ALA A 70 1.00 -2.22 14.09
C ALA A 70 0.26 -0.91 14.32
N ASN A 71 0.84 0.21 13.87
CA ASN A 71 0.31 1.54 14.11
C ASN A 71 0.31 2.31 12.81
N ALA A 72 -0.85 2.49 12.22
CA ALA A 72 -1.00 3.22 10.97
C ALA A 72 -0.89 4.73 11.20
N PRO A 73 -0.25 5.47 10.27
CA PRO A 73 -0.40 6.92 10.23
C PRO A 73 -1.79 7.30 9.72
N LYS A 74 -2.09 8.58 9.69
CA LYS A 74 -3.41 9.06 9.31
C LYS A 74 -3.76 8.73 7.85
N TYR A 75 -2.80 8.80 6.95
CA TYR A 75 -2.99 8.52 5.52
C TYR A 75 -2.08 7.40 5.08
N LEU A 76 -2.59 6.53 4.21
CA LEU A 76 -1.87 5.39 3.65
C LEU A 76 -2.07 5.36 2.14
N ARG A 77 -1.01 4.96 1.42
CA ARG A 77 -1.10 4.68 0.00
C ARG A 77 -0.11 3.59 -0.38
N ALA A 78 -0.37 2.92 -1.50
CA ALA A 78 0.61 2.02 -2.12
C ALA A 78 1.29 2.76 -3.26
N ASN A 79 2.60 2.56 -3.40
CA ASN A 79 3.38 3.18 -4.47
C ASN A 79 4.22 2.12 -5.16
N CYS A 80 3.96 1.90 -6.44
CA CYS A 80 4.82 1.07 -7.28
C CYS A 80 6.02 1.92 -7.67
N THR A 81 7.15 1.71 -6.99
CA THR A 81 8.35 2.54 -7.15
C THR A 81 9.24 2.06 -8.27
N VAL A 82 9.21 0.75 -8.57
CA VAL A 82 9.95 0.14 -9.67
C VAL A 82 8.98 -0.77 -10.41
N TYR A 83 8.98 -0.70 -11.73
CA TYR A 83 8.17 -1.59 -12.56
C TYR A 83 8.97 -2.04 -13.77
N VAL A 84 9.05 -3.36 -13.95
CA VAL A 84 9.61 -4.00 -15.15
C VAL A 84 8.55 -4.85 -15.81
N SER A 85 7.89 -5.73 -15.07
CA SER A 85 6.86 -6.61 -15.60
C SER A 85 5.90 -7.07 -14.52
N GLY A 86 4.70 -7.46 -14.92
CA GLY A 86 3.65 -7.95 -14.05
C GLY A 86 2.38 -7.13 -14.20
N THR A 87 1.33 -7.58 -13.54
CA THR A 87 0.05 -6.87 -13.46
C THR A 87 -0.28 -6.77 -11.98
N ILE A 88 -0.02 -5.60 -11.41
CA ILE A 88 0.08 -5.44 -9.95
C ILE A 88 -1.25 -4.97 -9.38
N THR A 89 -1.72 -5.72 -8.39
CA THR A 89 -2.91 -5.35 -7.61
C THR A 89 -2.49 -5.24 -6.15
N ALA A 90 -2.81 -4.11 -5.53
CA ALA A 90 -2.56 -3.87 -4.12
C ALA A 90 -3.86 -3.56 -3.40
N LYS A 91 -4.11 -4.27 -2.31
CA LYS A 91 -5.30 -4.07 -1.47
C LYS A 91 -4.85 -3.77 -0.06
N ILE A 92 -5.57 -2.86 0.59
CA ILE A 92 -5.29 -2.47 1.96
C ILE A 92 -6.50 -2.73 2.84
N LEU A 93 -6.22 -3.19 4.05
CA LEU A 93 -7.19 -3.37 5.11
C LEU A 93 -6.74 -2.56 6.32
N TYR A 94 -7.61 -1.72 6.84
CA TYR A 94 -7.26 -0.83 7.94
C TYR A 94 -8.43 -0.51 8.86
#